data_c67d5978c39f61dacb237fe666f08eb7
#
_entry.id   c67d5978c39f61dacb237fe666f08eb7
#
_cell.length_a   1.000
_cell.length_b   1.000
_cell.length_c   1.000
_cell.angle_alpha   90.00
_cell.angle_beta   90.00
_cell.angle_gamma   90.00
#
_symmetry.space_group_name_H-M   'P 1'
#
loop_
_entity.id
_entity.type
_entity.pdbx_description
1 polymer ?
#
loop_
_entity_poly.entity_id
_entity_poly.type
_entity_poly.pdbx_seq_one_letter_code
_entity_poly.pdbx_strand_id
1 'polypeptide(L)'
;MILLGTFLVLGSFQLLDMGLSVQAALAVDGILCLAFFMQHSGMVRRSFQRRFDSFAPGHYRGAVYAIASGFVLLILLLLWQRTEPEVVSVQGPLRWCFYVALMASLAGFVWSSRSLGAFDALGIQPVLAQIKDAQVHDMPLAVRGAYRWVRHPIYTASLLLIWSQPDLTYDRILFNVSWTGWIIIGSVLEERDLVANFGASYVEYQQKVPMLVPWRIPTDDREKAEKG
;
A
#
# COMPACT_ATOMS: atom_id res chain seq x y z
N MET A 1 8.28 8.40 -2.15
CA MET A 1 7.60 8.32 -0.83
C MET A 1 7.24 9.70 -0.27
N ILE A 2 8.18 10.66 -0.17
CA ILE A 2 7.90 12.00 0.38
C ILE A 2 6.77 12.70 -0.41
N LEU A 3 6.85 12.77 -1.75
CA LEU A 3 5.82 13.40 -2.58
C LEU A 3 4.43 12.78 -2.39
N LEU A 4 4.34 11.47 -2.36
CA LEU A 4 3.05 10.80 -2.08
C LEU A 4 2.53 11.16 -0.68
N GLY A 5 3.39 11.12 0.34
CA GLY A 5 3.02 11.51 1.70
C GLY A 5 2.51 12.96 1.76
N THR A 6 3.20 13.89 1.09
CA THR A 6 2.79 15.30 0.99
C THR A 6 1.43 15.43 0.28
N PHE A 7 1.25 14.74 -0.85
CA PHE A 7 -0.04 14.70 -1.56
C PHE A 7 -1.18 14.15 -0.69
N LEU A 8 -0.93 13.09 0.06
CA LEU A 8 -1.93 12.48 0.93
C LEU A 8 -2.35 13.41 2.09
N VAL A 9 -1.43 14.23 2.59
CA VAL A 9 -1.68 15.15 3.71
C VAL A 9 -2.17 16.51 3.25
N LEU A 10 -1.57 17.09 2.20
CA LEU A 10 -1.86 18.45 1.76
C LEU A 10 -2.79 18.53 0.54
N GLY A 11 -3.04 17.40 -0.13
CA GLY A 11 -3.83 17.35 -1.38
C GLY A 11 -2.98 17.53 -2.63
N SER A 12 -3.65 17.81 -3.75
CA SER A 12 -3.01 18.02 -5.05
C SER A 12 -1.99 19.16 -5.04
N PHE A 13 -0.86 18.95 -5.70
CA PHE A 13 0.18 19.98 -5.88
C PHE A 13 -0.24 21.10 -6.83
N GLN A 14 -1.27 20.88 -7.66
CA GLN A 14 -1.74 21.80 -8.72
C GLN A 14 -0.60 22.36 -9.60
N LEU A 15 0.40 21.51 -9.90
CA LEU A 15 1.55 21.93 -10.71
C LEU A 15 1.18 22.19 -12.16
N LEU A 16 0.15 21.49 -12.66
CA LEU A 16 -0.40 21.66 -13.99
C LEU A 16 -1.93 21.72 -13.89
N ASP A 17 -2.47 22.95 -13.87
CA ASP A 17 -3.90 23.17 -14.01
C ASP A 17 -4.25 23.16 -15.50
N MET A 18 -5.09 22.20 -15.92
CA MET A 18 -5.52 22.04 -17.30
C MET A 18 -6.79 22.84 -17.62
N GLY A 19 -7.35 23.57 -16.65
CA GLY A 19 -8.59 24.35 -16.84
C GLY A 19 -9.80 23.48 -17.19
N LEU A 20 -9.86 22.22 -16.70
CA LEU A 20 -10.88 21.24 -17.04
C LEU A 20 -12.17 21.46 -16.25
N SER A 21 -13.30 21.06 -16.84
CA SER A 21 -14.53 20.88 -16.06
C SER A 21 -14.35 19.78 -15.02
N VAL A 22 -15.15 19.80 -13.94
CA VAL A 22 -15.08 18.78 -12.87
C VAL A 22 -15.17 17.36 -13.44
N GLN A 23 -16.08 17.11 -14.39
CA GLN A 23 -16.23 15.79 -14.99
C GLN A 23 -14.99 15.37 -15.78
N ALA A 24 -14.40 16.29 -16.54
CA ALA A 24 -13.17 16.02 -17.30
C ALA A 24 -11.96 15.81 -16.37
N ALA A 25 -11.82 16.58 -15.30
CA ALA A 25 -10.81 16.40 -14.28
C ALA A 25 -10.91 15.01 -13.63
N LEU A 26 -12.11 14.63 -13.18
CA LEU A 26 -12.34 13.29 -12.60
C LEU A 26 -12.06 12.15 -13.59
N ALA A 27 -12.35 12.35 -14.88
CA ALA A 27 -12.05 11.37 -15.91
C ALA A 27 -10.53 11.21 -16.10
N VAL A 28 -9.78 12.30 -16.15
CA VAL A 28 -8.30 12.29 -16.22
C VAL A 28 -7.72 11.59 -14.99
N ASP A 29 -8.13 11.96 -13.78
CA ASP A 29 -7.65 11.39 -12.53
C ASP A 29 -8.00 9.90 -12.42
N GLY A 30 -9.19 9.49 -12.86
CA GLY A 30 -9.59 8.09 -12.94
C GLY A 30 -8.71 7.28 -13.90
N ILE A 31 -8.36 7.85 -15.08
CA ILE A 31 -7.46 7.21 -16.04
C ILE A 31 -6.05 7.09 -15.46
N LEU A 32 -5.56 8.11 -14.76
CA LEU A 32 -4.26 8.07 -14.08
C LEU A 32 -4.20 6.99 -13.00
N CYS A 33 -5.26 6.86 -12.18
CA CYS A 33 -5.39 5.77 -11.21
C CYS A 33 -5.36 4.39 -11.90
N LEU A 34 -6.16 4.20 -12.95
CA LEU A 34 -6.20 2.94 -13.68
C LEU A 34 -4.85 2.61 -14.33
N ALA A 35 -4.17 3.58 -14.93
CA ALA A 35 -2.85 3.39 -15.51
C ALA A 35 -1.83 2.94 -14.46
N PHE A 36 -1.83 3.57 -13.28
CA PHE A 36 -0.98 3.15 -12.16
C PHE A 36 -1.34 1.74 -11.69
N PHE A 37 -2.63 1.44 -11.47
CA PHE A 37 -3.06 0.12 -10.98
C PHE A 37 -2.72 -1.00 -11.96
N MET A 38 -2.92 -0.77 -13.26
CA MET A 38 -2.59 -1.74 -14.29
C MET A 38 -1.09 -2.00 -14.40
N GLN A 39 -0.27 -0.92 -14.40
CA GLN A 39 1.18 -1.04 -14.45
C GLN A 39 1.71 -1.76 -13.19
N HIS A 40 1.34 -1.27 -12.01
CA HIS A 40 1.82 -1.78 -10.73
C HIS A 40 1.42 -3.25 -10.52
N SER A 41 0.12 -3.56 -10.66
CA SER A 41 -0.36 -4.93 -10.49
C SER A 41 0.09 -5.87 -11.61
N GLY A 42 0.23 -5.35 -12.83
CA GLY A 42 0.69 -6.12 -13.99
C GLY A 42 2.12 -6.63 -13.81
N MET A 43 3.02 -5.79 -13.31
CA MET A 43 4.43 -6.15 -13.12
C MET A 43 4.66 -7.17 -12.01
N VAL A 44 3.76 -7.29 -11.03
CA VAL A 44 3.83 -8.30 -9.97
C VAL A 44 3.44 -9.69 -10.50
N ARG A 45 2.70 -9.78 -11.62
CA ARG A 45 2.20 -11.07 -12.12
C ARG A 45 3.31 -11.99 -12.59
N ARG A 46 3.15 -13.30 -12.31
CA ARG A 46 4.09 -14.36 -12.74
C ARG A 46 4.31 -14.37 -14.26
N SER A 47 3.30 -14.02 -15.07
CA SER A 47 3.41 -13.91 -16.53
C SER A 47 4.39 -12.82 -16.94
N PHE A 48 4.32 -11.64 -16.31
CA PHE A 48 5.28 -10.56 -16.55
C PHE A 48 6.68 -10.97 -16.09
N GLN A 49 6.80 -11.55 -14.90
CA GLN A 49 8.09 -11.98 -14.35
C GLN A 49 8.79 -12.99 -15.28
N ARG A 50 8.08 -13.99 -15.77
CA ARG A 50 8.63 -14.96 -16.75
C ARG A 50 9.07 -14.29 -18.05
N ARG A 51 8.28 -13.31 -18.53
CA ARG A 51 8.65 -12.56 -19.73
C ARG A 51 9.89 -11.67 -19.48
N PHE A 52 9.96 -11.04 -18.30
CA PHE A 52 11.13 -10.25 -17.91
C PHE A 52 12.41 -11.10 -17.91
N ASP A 53 12.37 -12.32 -17.39
CA ASP A 53 13.52 -13.22 -17.31
C ASP A 53 14.04 -13.71 -18.67
N SER A 54 13.24 -13.58 -19.73
CA SER A 54 13.68 -13.91 -21.07
C SER A 54 14.61 -12.85 -21.70
N PHE A 55 14.68 -11.63 -21.16
CA PHE A 55 15.50 -10.55 -21.69
C PHE A 55 16.38 -9.84 -20.65
N ALA A 56 16.15 -10.04 -19.34
CA ALA A 56 16.96 -9.44 -18.28
C ALA A 56 17.12 -10.39 -17.09
N PRO A 57 18.25 -10.35 -16.37
CA PRO A 57 18.47 -11.16 -15.18
C PRO A 57 17.41 -10.90 -14.09
N GLY A 58 16.92 -11.97 -13.47
CA GLY A 58 15.81 -11.92 -12.50
C GLY A 58 16.07 -11.07 -11.26
N HIS A 59 17.33 -10.86 -10.87
CA HIS A 59 17.68 -10.02 -9.72
C HIS A 59 17.35 -8.54 -9.91
N TYR A 60 17.16 -8.06 -11.16
CA TYR A 60 16.72 -6.69 -11.44
C TYR A 60 15.22 -6.46 -11.33
N ARG A 61 14.38 -7.52 -11.24
CA ARG A 61 12.92 -7.41 -11.26
C ARG A 61 12.38 -6.41 -10.24
N GLY A 62 12.84 -6.52 -8.99
CA GLY A 62 12.40 -5.65 -7.89
C GLY A 62 12.75 -4.18 -8.13
N ALA A 63 13.99 -3.90 -8.56
CA ALA A 63 14.47 -2.55 -8.84
C ALA A 63 13.71 -1.93 -10.03
N VAL A 64 13.54 -2.66 -11.12
CA VAL A 64 12.78 -2.19 -12.30
C VAL A 64 11.31 -1.93 -11.94
N TYR A 65 10.69 -2.82 -11.15
CA TYR A 65 9.35 -2.63 -10.65
C TYR A 65 9.23 -1.36 -9.79
N ALA A 66 10.15 -1.14 -8.86
CA ALA A 66 10.14 0.04 -7.99
C ALA A 66 10.32 1.34 -8.78
N ILE A 67 11.25 1.37 -9.76
CA ILE A 67 11.48 2.52 -10.63
C ILE A 67 10.24 2.80 -11.50
N ALA A 68 9.70 1.79 -12.18
CA ALA A 68 8.54 1.94 -13.05
C ALA A 68 7.30 2.40 -12.28
N SER A 69 7.03 1.78 -11.11
CA SER A 69 5.90 2.17 -10.27
C SER A 69 6.08 3.57 -9.68
N GLY A 70 7.30 3.93 -9.27
CA GLY A 70 7.63 5.27 -8.80
C GLY A 70 7.45 6.34 -9.89
N PHE A 71 7.84 6.04 -11.13
CA PHE A 71 7.68 6.94 -12.27
C PHE A 71 6.22 7.17 -12.64
N VAL A 72 5.42 6.10 -12.76
CA VAL A 72 3.98 6.23 -13.07
C VAL A 72 3.23 6.92 -11.93
N LEU A 73 3.58 6.64 -10.67
CA LEU A 73 3.03 7.34 -9.51
C LEU A 73 3.40 8.83 -9.53
N LEU A 74 4.64 9.16 -9.90
CA LEU A 74 5.06 10.55 -10.03
C LEU A 74 4.23 11.28 -11.10
N ILE A 75 4.01 10.68 -12.27
CA ILE A 75 3.15 11.24 -13.32
C ILE A 75 1.73 11.46 -12.78
N LEU A 76 1.16 10.49 -12.08
CA LEU A 76 -0.15 10.60 -11.45
C LEU A 76 -0.20 11.82 -10.52
N LEU A 77 0.78 11.98 -9.62
CA LEU A 77 0.81 13.08 -8.66
C LEU A 77 0.99 14.46 -9.31
N LEU A 78 1.78 14.54 -10.39
CA LEU A 78 2.05 15.79 -11.10
C LEU A 78 0.87 16.26 -11.96
N LEU A 79 0.13 15.31 -12.55
CA LEU A 79 -0.99 15.59 -13.45
C LEU A 79 -2.35 15.58 -12.75
N TRP A 80 -2.40 15.28 -11.46
CA TRP A 80 -3.63 15.22 -10.68
C TRP A 80 -4.36 16.56 -10.69
N GLN A 81 -5.65 16.55 -11.05
CA GLN A 81 -6.47 17.74 -11.18
C GLN A 81 -7.34 17.91 -9.92
N ARG A 82 -7.08 18.98 -9.15
CA ARG A 82 -7.95 19.31 -8.01
C ARG A 82 -9.30 19.82 -8.49
N THR A 83 -10.35 19.39 -7.80
CA THR A 83 -11.71 19.87 -8.04
C THR A 83 -12.18 20.79 -6.91
N GLU A 84 -13.03 21.74 -7.24
CA GLU A 84 -13.73 22.60 -6.28
C GLU A 84 -15.23 22.61 -6.60
N PRO A 85 -16.12 22.86 -5.61
CA PRO A 85 -15.85 23.11 -4.18
C PRO A 85 -15.60 21.81 -3.39
N GLU A 86 -15.27 21.98 -2.08
CA GLU A 86 -15.29 20.89 -1.12
C GLU A 86 -16.69 20.30 -0.99
N VAL A 87 -16.80 18.98 -1.06
CA VAL A 87 -18.06 18.23 -0.91
C VAL A 87 -18.40 18.00 0.55
N VAL A 88 -17.37 17.73 1.34
CA VAL A 88 -17.47 17.50 2.79
C VAL A 88 -16.38 18.32 3.47
N SER A 89 -16.76 19.10 4.49
CA SER A 89 -15.82 19.79 5.37
C SER A 89 -16.25 19.60 6.82
N VAL A 90 -15.46 18.86 7.58
CA VAL A 90 -15.76 18.56 8.98
C VAL A 90 -15.23 19.68 9.86
N GLN A 91 -16.11 20.32 10.64
CA GLN A 91 -15.78 21.43 11.51
C GLN A 91 -15.86 21.04 13.00
N GLY A 92 -15.34 21.92 13.85
CA GLY A 92 -15.44 21.80 15.31
C GLY A 92 -14.63 20.61 15.89
N PRO A 93 -15.02 20.10 17.07
CA PRO A 93 -14.26 19.07 17.78
C PRO A 93 -14.08 17.76 17.01
N LEU A 94 -15.03 17.40 16.11
CA LEU A 94 -14.94 16.20 15.30
C LEU A 94 -13.72 16.22 14.36
N ARG A 95 -13.27 17.38 13.94
CA ARG A 95 -12.05 17.55 13.10
C ARG A 95 -10.81 16.97 13.79
N TRP A 96 -10.73 17.03 15.12
CA TRP A 96 -9.62 16.46 15.86
C TRP A 96 -9.55 14.92 15.76
N CYS A 97 -10.69 14.24 15.58
CA CYS A 97 -10.70 12.78 15.36
C CYS A 97 -9.94 12.42 14.08
N PHE A 98 -10.04 13.25 13.02
CA PHE A 98 -9.31 13.04 11.77
C PHE A 98 -7.80 13.24 11.96
N TYR A 99 -7.39 14.24 12.72
CA TYR A 99 -5.96 14.44 13.02
C TYR A 99 -5.40 13.32 13.90
N VAL A 100 -6.19 12.81 14.85
CA VAL A 100 -5.79 11.61 15.62
C VAL A 100 -5.68 10.38 14.71
N ALA A 101 -6.61 10.18 13.78
CA ALA A 101 -6.55 9.10 12.79
C ALA A 101 -5.31 9.23 11.88
N LEU A 102 -4.96 10.47 11.46
CA LEU A 102 -3.73 10.74 10.71
C LEU A 102 -2.49 10.33 11.52
N MET A 103 -2.38 10.76 12.76
CA MET A 103 -1.25 10.38 13.62
C MET A 103 -1.20 8.87 13.87
N ALA A 104 -2.34 8.24 14.10
CA ALA A 104 -2.45 6.79 14.27
C ALA A 104 -2.02 6.04 13.00
N SER A 105 -2.36 6.55 11.81
CA SER A 105 -1.92 5.93 10.55
C SER A 105 -0.40 6.00 10.38
N LEU A 106 0.21 7.15 10.66
CA LEU A 106 1.67 7.32 10.59
C LEU A 106 2.39 6.42 11.60
N ALA A 107 1.90 6.35 12.83
CA ALA A 107 2.42 5.42 13.84
C ALA A 107 2.24 3.96 13.41
N GLY A 108 1.11 3.63 12.79
CA GLY A 108 0.82 2.32 12.22
C GLY A 108 1.79 1.92 11.11
N PHE A 109 2.16 2.83 10.22
CA PHE A 109 3.20 2.59 9.21
C PHE A 109 4.55 2.25 9.83
N VAL A 110 4.99 3.06 10.80
CA VAL A 110 6.28 2.84 11.49
C VAL A 110 6.27 1.49 12.23
N TRP A 111 5.18 1.19 12.94
CA TRP A 111 5.03 -0.08 13.65
C TRP A 111 5.02 -1.27 12.71
N SER A 112 4.26 -1.20 11.62
CA SER A 112 4.17 -2.25 10.60
C SER A 112 5.53 -2.53 9.95
N SER A 113 6.24 -1.47 9.53
CA SER A 113 7.55 -1.59 8.91
C SER A 113 8.59 -2.19 9.86
N ARG A 114 8.60 -1.78 11.13
CA ARG A 114 9.46 -2.36 12.16
C ARG A 114 9.12 -3.82 12.45
N SER A 115 7.84 -4.18 12.42
CA SER A 115 7.37 -5.56 12.64
C SER A 115 7.78 -6.49 11.50
N LEU A 116 7.84 -6.00 10.27
CA LEU A 116 8.28 -6.79 9.12
C LEU A 116 9.79 -7.06 9.15
N GLY A 117 10.57 -6.17 9.72
CA GLY A 117 12.04 -6.24 9.76
C GLY A 117 12.70 -5.70 8.51
N ALA A 118 13.64 -6.43 7.93
CA ALA A 118 14.34 -6.00 6.72
C ALA A 118 13.41 -6.08 5.49
N PHE A 119 12.68 -4.99 5.22
CA PHE A 119 11.82 -4.86 4.06
C PHE A 119 12.57 -4.12 2.93
N ASP A 120 12.73 -4.80 1.80
CA ASP A 120 13.36 -4.23 0.60
C ASP A 120 12.33 -3.54 -0.30
N ALA A 121 11.91 -2.36 0.09
CA ALA A 121 10.92 -1.56 -0.65
C ALA A 121 11.37 -1.15 -2.06
N LEU A 122 12.68 -1.16 -2.33
CA LEU A 122 13.25 -0.73 -3.60
C LEU A 122 13.72 -1.90 -4.48
N GLY A 123 13.66 -3.15 -3.99
CA GLY A 123 14.13 -4.32 -4.72
C GLY A 123 15.63 -4.30 -4.99
N ILE A 124 16.42 -3.67 -4.11
CA ILE A 124 17.87 -3.49 -4.29
C ILE A 124 18.65 -4.66 -3.70
N GLN A 125 18.13 -5.33 -2.69
CA GLN A 125 18.85 -6.41 -2.01
C GLN A 125 19.28 -7.55 -2.95
N PRO A 126 18.44 -8.07 -3.89
CA PRO A 126 18.89 -9.07 -4.84
C PRO A 126 20.03 -8.61 -5.74
N VAL A 127 20.03 -7.32 -6.13
CA VAL A 127 21.10 -6.72 -6.94
C VAL A 127 22.41 -6.64 -6.13
N LEU A 128 22.33 -6.17 -4.89
CA LEU A 128 23.50 -6.09 -4.01
C LEU A 128 24.05 -7.47 -3.64
N ALA A 129 23.18 -8.45 -3.44
CA ALA A 129 23.57 -9.83 -3.16
C ALA A 129 24.32 -10.41 -4.36
N GLN A 130 23.85 -10.19 -5.58
CA GLN A 130 24.54 -10.61 -6.80
C GLN A 130 25.92 -9.95 -6.96
N ILE A 131 26.04 -8.66 -6.64
CA ILE A 131 27.34 -7.94 -6.70
C ILE A 131 28.33 -8.48 -5.65
N LYS A 132 27.82 -8.89 -4.48
CA LYS A 132 28.63 -9.38 -3.35
C LYS A 132 28.82 -10.89 -3.34
N ASP A 133 28.33 -11.60 -4.35
CA ASP A 133 28.29 -13.07 -4.40
C ASP A 133 27.66 -13.71 -3.14
N ALA A 134 26.61 -13.05 -2.63
CA ALA A 134 25.90 -13.46 -1.43
C ALA A 134 24.55 -14.12 -1.77
N GLN A 135 24.10 -15.05 -0.92
CA GLN A 135 22.78 -15.65 -1.08
C GLN A 135 21.69 -14.73 -0.54
N VAL A 136 20.60 -14.59 -1.30
CA VAL A 136 19.36 -13.98 -0.81
C VAL A 136 18.59 -15.04 -0.05
N HIS A 137 18.35 -14.82 1.23
CA HIS A 137 17.52 -15.72 2.03
C HIS A 137 16.04 -15.34 1.88
N ASP A 138 15.20 -16.34 1.66
CA ASP A 138 13.75 -16.14 1.69
C ASP A 138 13.33 -15.66 3.08
N MET A 139 12.51 -14.61 3.13
CA MET A 139 12.00 -14.12 4.39
C MET A 139 10.94 -15.09 4.94
N PRO A 140 11.07 -15.53 6.20
CA PRO A 140 10.06 -16.36 6.83
C PRO A 140 8.76 -15.58 7.02
N LEU A 141 7.64 -16.31 7.15
CA LEU A 141 6.35 -15.71 7.47
C LEU A 141 6.42 -14.94 8.79
N ALA A 142 6.24 -13.62 8.73
CA ALA A 142 6.38 -12.74 9.89
C ALA A 142 5.03 -12.57 10.60
N VAL A 143 4.76 -13.37 11.64
CA VAL A 143 3.58 -13.25 12.52
C VAL A 143 3.99 -12.58 13.84
N ARG A 144 4.37 -11.30 13.78
CA ARG A 144 4.84 -10.54 14.96
C ARG A 144 4.40 -9.07 14.90
N GLY A 145 4.36 -8.41 16.05
CA GLY A 145 4.02 -6.99 16.14
C GLY A 145 2.67 -6.69 15.52
N ALA A 146 2.61 -5.74 14.57
CA ALA A 146 1.40 -5.33 13.87
C ALA A 146 0.75 -6.49 13.08
N TYR A 147 1.53 -7.47 12.60
CA TYR A 147 1.05 -8.64 11.86
C TYR A 147 0.32 -9.67 12.74
N ARG A 148 0.30 -9.49 14.06
CA ARG A 148 -0.58 -10.27 14.97
C ARG A 148 -1.99 -9.70 15.03
N TRP A 149 -2.18 -8.43 14.67
CA TRP A 149 -3.48 -7.75 14.72
C TRP A 149 -4.25 -7.85 13.42
N VAL A 150 -3.54 -7.61 12.31
CA VAL A 150 -4.07 -7.76 10.95
C VAL A 150 -2.98 -8.32 10.05
N ARG A 151 -3.36 -9.05 8.99
CA ARG A 151 -2.40 -9.65 8.07
C ARG A 151 -1.71 -8.63 7.15
N HIS A 152 -2.40 -7.51 6.86
CA HIS A 152 -1.89 -6.42 6.01
C HIS A 152 -1.85 -5.07 6.74
N PRO A 153 -1.02 -4.93 7.80
CA PRO A 153 -1.04 -3.74 8.64
C PRO A 153 -0.58 -2.47 7.91
N ILE A 154 0.30 -2.58 6.91
CA ILE A 154 0.70 -1.44 6.06
C ILE A 154 -0.51 -0.95 5.25
N TYR A 155 -1.32 -1.85 4.69
CA TYR A 155 -2.51 -1.49 3.94
C TYR A 155 -3.61 -0.92 4.85
N THR A 156 -3.75 -1.44 6.05
CA THR A 156 -4.64 -0.86 7.07
C THR A 156 -4.25 0.57 7.41
N ALA A 157 -2.97 0.82 7.64
CA ALA A 157 -2.46 2.17 7.87
C ALA A 157 -2.65 3.08 6.64
N SER A 158 -2.50 2.55 5.42
CA SER A 158 -2.78 3.29 4.18
C SER A 158 -4.25 3.69 4.06
N LEU A 159 -5.17 2.76 4.33
CA LEU A 159 -6.60 3.06 4.33
C LEU A 159 -6.96 4.12 5.37
N LEU A 160 -6.43 3.98 6.60
CA LEU A 160 -6.64 4.99 7.63
C LEU A 160 -6.10 6.36 7.21
N LEU A 161 -4.93 6.40 6.55
CA LEU A 161 -4.29 7.63 6.08
C LEU A 161 -5.14 8.35 5.03
N ILE A 162 -5.59 7.65 3.98
CA ILE A 162 -6.35 8.28 2.89
C ILE A 162 -7.71 8.81 3.36
N TRP A 163 -8.32 8.17 4.38
CA TRP A 163 -9.60 8.60 4.95
C TRP A 163 -9.46 9.52 6.17
N SER A 164 -8.23 9.88 6.60
CA SER A 164 -7.99 10.77 7.73
C SER A 164 -8.06 12.27 7.39
N GLN A 165 -8.52 12.63 6.19
CA GLN A 165 -8.69 14.03 5.78
C GLN A 165 -10.08 14.53 6.15
N PRO A 166 -10.21 15.65 6.89
CA PRO A 166 -11.50 16.19 7.28
C PRO A 166 -12.23 16.92 6.15
N ASP A 167 -11.49 17.35 5.11
CA ASP A 167 -12.02 18.09 3.98
C ASP A 167 -11.87 17.24 2.71
N LEU A 168 -12.98 16.96 2.02
CA LEU A 168 -13.03 16.10 0.85
C LEU A 168 -13.61 16.86 -0.34
N THR A 169 -12.83 16.94 -1.40
CA THR A 169 -13.23 17.35 -2.75
C THR A 169 -13.63 16.13 -3.58
N TYR A 170 -14.25 16.31 -4.74
CA TYR A 170 -14.64 15.19 -5.62
C TYR A 170 -13.43 14.35 -6.06
N ASP A 171 -12.31 14.98 -6.44
CA ASP A 171 -11.07 14.29 -6.80
C ASP A 171 -10.51 13.50 -5.62
N ARG A 172 -10.59 14.03 -4.39
CA ARG A 172 -10.15 13.32 -3.18
C ARG A 172 -11.02 12.10 -2.89
N ILE A 173 -12.33 12.22 -3.05
CA ILE A 173 -13.26 11.08 -2.92
C ILE A 173 -12.94 10.03 -3.98
N LEU A 174 -12.73 10.44 -5.24
CA LEU A 174 -12.33 9.53 -6.32
C LEU A 174 -11.04 8.79 -5.98
N PHE A 175 -10.01 9.52 -5.49
CA PHE A 175 -8.76 8.92 -5.04
C PHE A 175 -9.01 7.88 -3.94
N ASN A 176 -9.69 8.28 -2.86
CA ASN A 176 -9.91 7.43 -1.69
C ASN A 176 -10.68 6.15 -2.06
N VAL A 177 -11.75 6.27 -2.87
CA VAL A 177 -12.55 5.11 -3.29
C VAL A 177 -11.74 4.19 -4.21
N SER A 178 -11.06 4.75 -5.22
CA SER A 178 -10.26 3.97 -6.18
C SER A 178 -9.12 3.22 -5.47
N TRP A 179 -8.39 3.89 -4.59
CA TRP A 179 -7.29 3.29 -3.83
C TRP A 179 -7.77 2.28 -2.80
N THR A 180 -8.92 2.53 -2.15
CA THR A 180 -9.55 1.55 -1.26
C THR A 180 -9.88 0.26 -2.02
N GLY A 181 -10.56 0.38 -3.16
CA GLY A 181 -10.88 -0.76 -4.00
C GLY A 181 -9.64 -1.52 -4.46
N TRP A 182 -8.62 -0.80 -4.92
CA TRP A 182 -7.37 -1.39 -5.37
C TRP A 182 -6.60 -2.09 -4.23
N ILE A 183 -6.52 -1.49 -3.03
CA ILE A 183 -5.89 -2.10 -1.85
C ILE A 183 -6.61 -3.41 -1.48
N ILE A 184 -7.95 -3.43 -1.45
CA ILE A 184 -8.72 -4.63 -1.12
C ILE A 184 -8.46 -5.74 -2.15
N ILE A 185 -8.55 -5.42 -3.45
CA ILE A 185 -8.27 -6.37 -4.54
C ILE A 185 -6.83 -6.86 -4.46
N GLY A 186 -5.88 -5.94 -4.26
CA GLY A 186 -4.46 -6.27 -4.11
C GLY A 186 -4.19 -7.22 -2.96
N SER A 187 -4.77 -6.96 -1.78
CA SER A 187 -4.65 -7.82 -0.60
C SER A 187 -5.17 -9.23 -0.86
N VAL A 188 -6.34 -9.37 -1.51
CA VAL A 188 -6.91 -10.69 -1.85
C VAL A 188 -6.01 -11.45 -2.82
N LEU A 189 -5.42 -10.77 -3.79
CA LEU A 189 -4.53 -11.39 -4.76
C LEU A 189 -3.18 -11.79 -4.15
N GLU A 190 -2.63 -10.92 -3.28
CA GLU A 190 -1.41 -11.19 -2.52
C GLU A 190 -1.59 -12.40 -1.60
N GLU A 191 -2.73 -12.52 -0.91
CA GLU A 191 -3.01 -13.69 -0.07
C GLU A 191 -3.02 -15.01 -0.84
N ARG A 192 -3.48 -15.04 -2.09
CA ARG A 192 -3.40 -16.23 -2.95
C ARG A 192 -1.95 -16.63 -3.22
N ASP A 193 -1.09 -15.65 -3.48
CA ASP A 193 0.33 -15.90 -3.71
C ASP A 193 1.03 -16.34 -2.41
N LEU A 194 0.66 -15.77 -1.25
CA LEU A 194 1.18 -16.16 0.05
C LEU A 194 0.75 -17.57 0.46
N VAL A 195 -0.50 -17.98 0.18
CA VAL A 195 -0.95 -19.37 0.33
C VAL A 195 -0.15 -20.30 -0.56
N ALA A 196 0.11 -19.91 -1.81
CA ALA A 196 0.90 -20.74 -2.73
C ALA A 196 2.37 -20.88 -2.30
N ASN A 197 2.92 -19.88 -1.59
CA ASN A 197 4.31 -19.86 -1.14
C ASN A 197 4.50 -20.54 0.23
N PHE A 198 3.61 -20.28 1.20
CA PHE A 198 3.74 -20.74 2.59
C PHE A 198 2.81 -21.92 2.95
N GLY A 199 1.89 -22.30 2.06
CA GLY A 199 1.00 -23.44 2.23
C GLY A 199 0.14 -23.37 3.49
N ALA A 200 0.09 -24.50 4.22
CA ALA A 200 -0.75 -24.67 5.41
C ALA A 200 -0.48 -23.62 6.51
N SER A 201 0.77 -23.19 6.68
CA SER A 201 1.14 -22.19 7.69
C SER A 201 0.44 -20.83 7.46
N TYR A 202 0.29 -20.41 6.20
CA TYR A 202 -0.43 -19.19 5.89
C TYR A 202 -1.94 -19.35 6.04
N VAL A 203 -2.49 -20.52 5.67
CA VAL A 203 -3.92 -20.84 5.87
C VAL A 203 -4.28 -20.80 7.36
N GLU A 204 -3.45 -21.35 8.23
CA GLU A 204 -3.63 -21.28 9.69
C GLU A 204 -3.57 -19.81 10.19
N TYR A 205 -2.65 -19.02 9.66
CA TYR A 205 -2.56 -17.59 9.96
C TYR A 205 -3.82 -16.82 9.54
N GLN A 206 -4.39 -17.12 8.35
CA GLN A 206 -5.66 -16.53 7.88
C GLN A 206 -6.84 -16.82 8.82
N GLN A 207 -6.89 -18.01 9.42
CA GLN A 207 -7.95 -18.38 10.35
C GLN A 207 -7.89 -17.63 11.70
N LYS A 208 -6.68 -17.28 12.13
CA LYS A 208 -6.42 -16.64 13.43
C LYS A 208 -6.45 -15.13 13.39
N VAL A 209 -5.95 -14.52 12.30
CA VAL A 209 -5.73 -13.08 12.20
C VAL A 209 -6.58 -12.48 11.07
N PRO A 210 -7.32 -11.39 11.31
CA PRO A 210 -8.13 -10.72 10.29
C PRO A 210 -7.27 -10.06 9.20
N MET A 211 -7.84 -9.85 8.00
CA MET A 211 -7.11 -9.30 6.86
C MET A 211 -6.69 -7.84 7.04
N LEU A 212 -7.65 -6.94 7.22
CA LEU A 212 -7.42 -5.47 7.24
C LEU A 212 -7.98 -4.79 8.50
N VAL A 213 -9.10 -5.27 9.04
CA VAL A 213 -9.77 -4.64 10.20
C VAL A 213 -9.52 -5.46 11.45
N PRO A 214 -8.96 -4.87 12.53
CA PRO A 214 -8.58 -5.61 13.74
C PRO A 214 -9.80 -5.86 14.66
N TRP A 215 -10.70 -6.78 14.29
CA TRP A 215 -11.84 -7.14 15.14
C TRP A 215 -11.53 -8.23 16.17
N ARG A 216 -10.32 -8.77 16.15
CA ARG A 216 -9.86 -9.79 17.12
C ARG A 216 -8.63 -9.28 17.84
N ILE A 217 -8.57 -9.52 19.15
CA ILE A 217 -7.38 -9.26 19.95
C ILE A 217 -6.41 -10.44 19.76
N PRO A 218 -5.12 -10.21 19.51
CA PRO A 218 -4.13 -11.28 19.40
C PRO A 218 -4.06 -12.10 20.67
N THR A 219 -4.23 -13.43 20.56
CA THR A 219 -4.01 -14.35 21.69
C THR A 219 -2.52 -14.51 21.92
N ASP A 220 -2.10 -14.49 23.19
CA ASP A 220 -0.72 -14.79 23.55
C ASP A 220 -0.55 -16.32 23.64
N ASP A 221 0.09 -16.91 22.63
CA ASP A 221 0.32 -18.37 22.59
C ASP A 221 1.27 -18.83 23.71
N ARG A 222 1.92 -17.92 24.46
CA ARG A 222 2.72 -18.25 25.64
C ARG A 222 1.86 -18.81 26.78
N GLU A 223 0.62 -18.35 26.92
CA GLU A 223 -0.29 -18.81 27.95
C GLU A 223 -0.82 -20.24 27.73
N LYS A 224 -0.73 -20.75 26.50
CA LYS A 224 -1.10 -22.13 26.18
C LYS A 224 0.04 -23.13 26.43
N ALA A 225 1.28 -22.68 26.32
CA ALA A 225 2.45 -23.53 26.59
C ALA A 225 2.70 -23.75 28.10
N GLU A 226 2.14 -22.88 28.98
CA GLU A 226 2.27 -23.06 30.45
C GLU A 226 1.10 -23.86 31.06
N LYS A 227 0.02 -24.10 30.32
CA LYS A 227 -1.18 -24.82 30.80
C LYS A 227 -1.33 -26.24 30.20
N GLY A 228 -0.37 -26.72 29.44
CA GLY A 228 -0.28 -28.07 28.88
C GLY A 228 0.99 -28.80 29.28
#